data_eabef0ac0c4342d19ddc783521d2446e
#
_entry.id   eabef0ac0c4342d19ddc783521d2446e
#
_cell.length_a   1.000
_cell.length_b   1.000
_cell.length_c   1.000
_cell.angle_alpha   90.00
_cell.angle_beta   90.00
_cell.angle_gamma   90.00
#
_symmetry.space_group_name_H-M   'P 1'
#
loop_
_entity.id
_entity.type
_entity.pdbx_description
1 polymer ?
#
loop_
_entity_poly.entity_id
_entity_poly.type
_entity_poly.pdbx_seq_one_letter_code
_entity_poly.pdbx_strand_id
1 'polypeptide(L)' 'MKLKDFLDLYDGAGIVCINDDNLNCLCYGDIWNVNIYYFENRKVVLFGFYDNKLYVRVR' A
#
# COMPACT_ATOMS: atom_id res chain seq x y z
N MET A 1 -9.15 5.72 6.83
CA MET A 1 -8.96 4.24 6.73
C MET A 1 -7.51 3.91 6.95
N LYS A 2 -7.23 2.96 7.79
CA LYS A 2 -5.86 2.48 8.01
C LYS A 2 -5.44 1.57 6.86
N LEU A 3 -4.14 1.51 6.62
CA LEU A 3 -3.60 0.68 5.55
C LEU A 3 -4.03 -0.78 5.70
N LYS A 4 -4.01 -1.31 6.92
CA LYS A 4 -4.40 -2.69 7.16
C LYS A 4 -5.86 -2.94 6.75
N ASP A 5 -6.76 -2.00 7.05
CA ASP A 5 -8.18 -2.14 6.70
C ASP A 5 -8.37 -2.07 5.19
N PHE A 6 -7.62 -1.19 4.53
CA PHE A 6 -7.66 -1.09 3.08
C PHE A 6 -7.22 -2.39 2.42
N LEU A 7 -6.12 -2.95 2.89
CA LEU A 7 -5.57 -4.18 2.31
C LEU A 7 -6.45 -5.39 2.58
N ASP A 8 -7.18 -5.40 3.70
CA ASP A 8 -8.15 -6.45 3.99
C ASP A 8 -9.31 -6.44 3.00
N LEU A 9 -9.63 -5.27 2.47
CA LEU A 9 -10.68 -5.13 1.46
C LEU A 9 -10.19 -5.41 0.05
N TYR A 10 -8.90 -5.32 -0.16
CA TYR A 10 -8.31 -5.51 -1.48
C TYR A 10 -8.20 -7.01 -1.78
N ASP A 11 -8.98 -7.47 -2.74
CA ASP A 11 -9.00 -8.87 -3.16
C ASP A 11 -8.22 -9.02 -4.45
N GLY A 12 -6.92 -8.88 -4.34
CA GLY A 12 -6.06 -8.98 -5.50
C GLY A 12 -4.69 -9.52 -5.16
N ALA A 13 -3.92 -9.76 -6.19
CA ALA A 13 -2.53 -10.16 -6.08
C ALA A 13 -1.69 -9.23 -6.94
N GLY A 14 -0.38 -9.32 -6.81
CA GLY A 14 0.54 -8.55 -7.60
C GLY A 14 1.42 -7.64 -6.75
N ILE A 15 1.94 -6.60 -7.40
CA ILE A 15 2.90 -5.70 -6.77
C ILE A 15 2.17 -4.53 -6.12
N VAL A 16 2.58 -4.19 -4.91
CA VAL A 16 2.12 -3.00 -4.21
C VAL A 16 3.31 -2.07 -3.97
N CYS A 17 3.06 -0.78 -4.14
CA CYS A 17 4.02 0.26 -3.83
C CYS A 17 3.37 1.22 -2.83
N ILE A 18 3.93 1.30 -1.63
CA ILE A 18 3.39 2.15 -0.57
C ILE A 18 4.33 3.33 -0.39
N ASN A 19 3.78 4.53 -0.57
CA ASN A 19 4.52 5.78 -0.49
C ASN A 19 3.96 6.65 0.63
N ASP A 20 4.81 7.50 1.19
CA ASP A 20 4.38 8.54 2.11
C ASP A 20 3.96 9.81 1.35
N ASP A 21 3.58 10.87 2.10
CA ASP A 21 3.16 12.15 1.49
C ASP A 21 4.28 12.84 0.73
N ASN A 22 5.53 12.51 1.01
CA ASN A 22 6.69 13.07 0.32
C ASN A 22 7.12 12.19 -0.85
N LEU A 23 6.33 11.19 -1.21
CA LEU A 23 6.59 10.25 -2.30
C LEU A 23 7.81 9.37 -2.06
N ASN A 24 8.21 9.20 -0.81
CA ASN A 24 9.22 8.22 -0.46
C ASN A 24 8.59 6.82 -0.47
N CYS A 25 9.26 5.88 -1.10
CA CYS A 25 8.79 4.50 -1.13
C CYS A 25 9.06 3.86 0.23
N LEU A 26 7.99 3.52 0.92
CA LEU A 26 8.08 2.88 2.23
C LEU A 26 8.17 1.35 2.09
N CYS A 27 7.49 0.81 1.07
CA CYS A 27 7.38 -0.62 0.90
C CYS A 27 7.05 -0.93 -0.56
N TYR A 28 7.74 -1.89 -1.15
CA TYR A 28 7.53 -2.28 -2.54
C TYR A 28 7.75 -3.78 -2.68
N GLY A 29 6.83 -4.46 -3.34
CA GLY A 29 6.97 -5.86 -3.61
C GLY A 29 5.63 -6.56 -3.74
N ASP A 30 5.67 -7.89 -3.71
CA ASP A 30 4.47 -8.71 -3.77
C ASP A 30 3.60 -8.41 -2.56
N ILE A 31 2.31 -8.17 -2.80
CA ILE A 31 1.37 -7.75 -1.76
C ILE A 31 1.30 -8.76 -0.58
N TRP A 32 1.59 -10.02 -0.85
CA TRP A 32 1.54 -11.05 0.19
C TRP A 32 2.86 -11.24 0.93
N ASN A 33 3.94 -10.66 0.40
CA ASN A 33 5.29 -10.85 0.94
C ASN A 33 5.94 -9.58 1.44
N VAL A 34 5.36 -8.41 1.14
CA VAL A 34 5.94 -7.16 1.61
C VAL A 34 5.75 -7.00 3.10
N ASN A 35 6.65 -6.26 3.71
CA ASN A 35 6.65 -6.04 5.14
C ASN A 35 5.71 -4.88 5.50
N ILE A 36 4.43 -5.11 5.25
CA ILE A 36 3.40 -4.08 5.42
C ILE A 36 3.12 -3.80 6.89
N TYR A 37 3.42 -4.74 7.77
CA TYR A 37 3.08 -4.63 9.18
C TYR A 37 3.65 -3.39 9.86
N TYR A 38 4.79 -2.89 9.39
CA TYR A 38 5.37 -1.67 9.93
C TYR A 38 4.51 -0.44 9.68
N PHE A 39 3.63 -0.51 8.67
CA PHE A 39 2.86 0.65 8.20
C PHE A 39 1.36 0.42 8.31
N GLU A 40 0.94 -0.66 8.94
CA GLU A 40 -0.46 -1.09 8.91
C GLU A 40 -1.42 -0.08 9.54
N ASN A 41 -0.93 0.72 10.49
CA ASN A 41 -1.75 1.71 11.18
C ASN A 41 -1.71 3.09 10.54
N ARG A 42 -0.95 3.26 9.49
CA ARG A 42 -0.90 4.53 8.78
C ARG A 42 -2.19 4.76 8.00
N LYS A 43 -2.57 6.02 7.89
CA LYS A 43 -3.81 6.41 7.23
C LYS A 43 -3.62 6.40 5.71
N VAL A 44 -4.53 5.75 4.99
CA VAL A 44 -4.55 5.80 3.53
C VAL A 44 -5.10 7.16 3.10
N VAL A 45 -4.34 7.85 2.27
CA VAL A 45 -4.71 9.14 1.73
C VAL A 45 -5.34 8.99 0.35
N LEU A 46 -4.68 8.20 -0.50
CA LEU A 46 -5.21 7.90 -1.81
C LEU A 46 -4.59 6.59 -2.31
N PHE A 47 -5.19 6.04 -3.34
CA PHE A 47 -4.67 4.83 -3.96
C PHE A 47 -5.06 4.82 -5.43
N GLY A 48 -4.37 3.99 -6.20
CA GLY A 48 -4.68 3.80 -7.60
C GLY A 48 -3.98 2.56 -8.13
N PHE A 49 -4.50 2.06 -9.23
CA PHE A 49 -3.91 0.92 -9.91
C PHE A 49 -3.36 1.41 -11.24
N TYR A 50 -2.07 1.22 -11.44
CA TYR A 50 -1.38 1.74 -12.60
C TYR A 50 -0.26 0.80 -12.99
N ASP A 51 -0.15 0.47 -14.28
CA ASP A 51 0.90 -0.38 -14.82
C ASP A 51 1.00 -1.72 -14.09
N ASN A 52 -0.16 -2.33 -13.82
CA ASN A 52 -0.30 -3.61 -13.12
C ASN A 52 0.24 -3.58 -11.68
N LYS A 53 0.32 -2.39 -11.08
CA LYS A 53 0.76 -2.22 -9.70
C LYS A 53 -0.25 -1.43 -8.91
N LEU A 54 -0.43 -1.79 -7.65
CA LEU A 54 -1.25 -1.04 -6.73
C LEU A 54 -0.37 0.00 -6.04
N TYR A 55 -0.74 1.27 -6.18
CA TYR A 55 -0.05 2.37 -5.51
C TYR A 55 -0.92 2.89 -4.39
N VAL A 56 -0.36 2.96 -3.19
CA VAL A 56 -1.07 3.46 -2.01
C VAL A 56 -0.22 4.54 -1.37
N ARG A 57 -0.83 5.71 -1.15
CA ARG A 57 -0.17 6.78 -0.40
C ARG A 57 -0.74 6.78 1.00
N VAL A 58 0.15 6.80 1.98
CA VAL A 58 -0.23 6.80 3.40
C VAL A 58 0.37 8.00 4.11
N ARG A 59 -0.26 8.36 5.22
CA ARG A 59 0.18 9.49 6.05
C ARG A 59 0.62 9.01 7.42
#